data_2fb47255fdec56f197cd3afbdfa09031
#
_entry.id   2fb47255fdec56f197cd3afbdfa09031
#
_cell.length_a   1.000
_cell.length_b   1.000
_cell.length_c   1.000
_cell.angle_alpha   90.00
_cell.angle_beta   90.00
_cell.angle_gamma   90.00
#
_symmetry.space_group_name_H-M   'P 1'
#
loop_
_entity.id
_entity.type
_entity.pdbx_description
1 polymer ?
#
loop_
_entity_poly.entity_id
_entity_poly.type
_entity_poly.pdbx_seq_one_letter_code
_entity_poly.pdbx_strand_id
1 'polypeptide(L)'
;MKNLFLLFLITNTFFVSAQIQKNNKSVLTIEKIMQDPKTWIGTSPDNIVWSEKSNLVYFDWNPEPDTLSSLYSFNLKTKETKKVQVEEKLKLPASSGNYNAGKTNKVFVKNGNLFLLDIVSGYELQLTNWLERVSTPKFAMNERQISFMLNNNLFTINPETGAIRQITNFVEGEEKSDPKKSVQDDWLEKQQTELFDVLKQRDAMDKATEFQREKEKTFQPEKIYLGKKRLGNAVLSPSGKYVVYTTFNSPQGSKSTSVTHFVTESGYTEEKIARTKVGSALNQSEMGIFDVENNKTIKIKTGKIDGLKDFPDYLSDYPERLPKDSAEIKNRAINLSGPVWNETRDLAIVVALAHDNKDRWILLLNPTNGNLETLDRQRDEAWIGGPGIGGWGMSSGSVGWMPDGKSVWFHSEESGFSHLY
;
A
#
# COMPACT_ATOMS: atom_id res chain seq x y z
N MET A 1 93.25 -42.35 -32.91
CA MET A 1 92.05 -42.82 -32.22
C MET A 1 91.20 -41.61 -31.96
N LYS A 2 90.19 -41.38 -32.77
CA LYS A 2 89.33 -40.20 -32.73
C LYS A 2 87.94 -40.65 -32.25
N ASN A 3 87.52 -40.19 -31.13
CA ASN A 3 86.16 -40.42 -30.64
C ASN A 3 85.25 -39.34 -31.21
N LEU A 4 84.28 -39.77 -31.98
CA LEU A 4 83.21 -38.94 -32.54
C LEU A 4 82.08 -38.92 -31.56
N PHE A 5 81.79 -37.74 -30.92
CA PHE A 5 80.62 -37.53 -30.07
C PHE A 5 79.47 -37.09 -30.97
N LEU A 6 78.47 -37.95 -31.05
CA LEU A 6 77.24 -37.62 -31.78
C LEU A 6 76.26 -36.97 -30.81
N LEU A 7 76.01 -35.68 -30.99
CA LEU A 7 75.09 -34.91 -30.22
C LEU A 7 73.69 -35.09 -30.80
N PHE A 8 72.82 -35.83 -30.08
CA PHE A 8 71.38 -35.97 -30.43
C PHE A 8 70.62 -34.82 -29.95
N LEU A 9 70.24 -33.88 -30.84
CA LEU A 9 69.36 -32.73 -30.49
C LEU A 9 67.91 -33.20 -30.59
N ILE A 10 67.25 -33.44 -29.43
CA ILE A 10 65.84 -33.74 -29.37
C ILE A 10 65.12 -32.41 -29.42
N THR A 11 64.57 -32.04 -30.56
CA THR A 11 63.63 -30.92 -30.69
C THR A 11 62.27 -31.41 -30.27
N ASN A 12 61.83 -31.03 -29.03
CA ASN A 12 60.46 -31.17 -28.57
C ASN A 12 59.59 -30.12 -29.29
N THR A 13 58.92 -30.51 -30.34
CA THR A 13 57.81 -29.70 -30.93
C THR A 13 56.59 -29.85 -30.09
N PHE A 14 56.31 -28.86 -29.25
CA PHE A 14 55.02 -28.70 -28.63
C PHE A 14 54.01 -28.35 -29.71
N PHE A 15 53.17 -29.32 -30.08
CA PHE A 15 51.93 -29.04 -30.79
C PHE A 15 50.95 -28.39 -29.82
N VAL A 16 50.91 -27.08 -29.85
CA VAL A 16 49.76 -26.32 -29.23
C VAL A 16 48.55 -26.56 -30.13
N SER A 17 47.76 -27.57 -29.81
CA SER A 17 46.45 -27.73 -30.41
C SER A 17 45.58 -26.59 -29.84
N ALA A 18 45.51 -25.48 -30.59
CA ALA A 18 44.48 -24.50 -30.40
C ALA A 18 43.15 -25.19 -30.71
N GLN A 19 42.47 -25.68 -29.68
CA GLN A 19 41.08 -26.05 -29.81
C GLN A 19 40.31 -24.76 -30.11
N ILE A 20 40.01 -24.55 -31.39
CA ILE A 20 39.00 -23.61 -31.81
C ILE A 20 37.71 -24.16 -31.18
N GLN A 21 37.34 -23.60 -30.05
CA GLN A 21 35.99 -23.78 -29.51
C GLN A 21 35.06 -23.29 -30.60
N LYS A 22 34.54 -24.24 -31.40
CA LYS A 22 33.44 -23.98 -32.30
C LYS A 22 32.32 -23.47 -31.43
N ASN A 23 32.14 -22.15 -31.39
CA ASN A 23 30.94 -21.53 -30.86
C ASN A 23 29.80 -22.12 -31.68
N ASN A 24 29.25 -23.23 -31.21
CA ASN A 24 27.97 -23.72 -31.68
C ASN A 24 26.94 -22.67 -31.31
N LYS A 25 26.82 -21.62 -32.13
CA LYS A 25 25.65 -20.76 -32.11
C LYS A 25 24.49 -21.71 -32.37
N SER A 26 23.77 -22.03 -31.31
CA SER A 26 22.58 -22.86 -31.45
C SER A 26 21.64 -22.14 -32.40
N VAL A 27 21.35 -22.77 -33.53
CA VAL A 27 20.44 -22.22 -34.53
C VAL A 27 19.09 -22.05 -33.84
N LEU A 28 18.57 -20.84 -33.89
CA LEU A 28 17.25 -20.53 -33.35
C LEU A 28 16.20 -21.09 -34.30
N THR A 29 15.53 -22.17 -33.91
CA THR A 29 14.43 -22.78 -34.69
C THR A 29 13.08 -22.38 -34.12
N ILE A 30 12.00 -22.54 -34.89
CA ILE A 30 10.64 -22.27 -34.46
C ILE A 30 10.30 -23.14 -33.25
N GLU A 31 10.65 -24.42 -33.29
CA GLU A 31 10.40 -25.38 -32.20
C GLU A 31 11.08 -24.94 -30.91
N LYS A 32 12.30 -24.39 -31.02
CA LYS A 32 13.02 -23.86 -29.86
C LYS A 32 12.39 -22.59 -29.28
N ILE A 33 11.94 -21.68 -30.15
CA ILE A 33 11.23 -20.45 -29.72
C ILE A 33 9.92 -20.77 -29.02
N MET A 34 9.23 -21.85 -29.43
CA MET A 34 7.96 -22.28 -28.85
C MET A 34 8.12 -23.04 -27.52
N GLN A 35 9.34 -23.39 -27.13
CA GLN A 35 9.61 -23.93 -25.78
C GLN A 35 9.57 -22.81 -24.74
N ASP A 36 9.34 -23.19 -23.47
CA ASP A 36 9.46 -22.22 -22.37
C ASP A 36 10.86 -21.55 -22.40
N PRO A 37 10.94 -20.22 -22.50
CA PRO A 37 12.22 -19.50 -22.54
C PRO A 37 13.16 -19.86 -21.39
N LYS A 38 12.61 -20.18 -20.23
CA LYS A 38 13.38 -20.60 -19.05
C LYS A 38 14.23 -21.83 -19.29
N THR A 39 13.80 -22.73 -20.19
CA THR A 39 14.49 -23.99 -20.46
C THR A 39 15.69 -23.87 -21.42
N TRP A 40 15.77 -22.77 -22.19
CA TRP A 40 16.80 -22.60 -23.21
C TRP A 40 17.52 -21.25 -23.23
N ILE A 41 16.89 -20.18 -22.73
CA ILE A 41 17.55 -18.89 -22.48
C ILE A 41 18.22 -18.87 -21.11
N GLY A 42 17.64 -19.60 -20.16
CA GLY A 42 17.98 -19.53 -18.75
C GLY A 42 17.15 -18.48 -18.00
N THR A 43 17.44 -18.32 -16.73
CA THR A 43 16.75 -17.38 -15.85
C THR A 43 17.74 -16.37 -15.30
N SER A 44 17.29 -15.13 -15.15
CA SER A 44 18.03 -14.11 -14.41
C SER A 44 17.61 -14.14 -12.94
N PRO A 45 18.49 -13.76 -12.01
CA PRO A 45 18.10 -13.51 -10.63
C PRO A 45 17.03 -12.42 -10.53
N ASP A 46 16.03 -12.64 -9.69
CA ASP A 46 14.96 -11.69 -9.38
C ASP A 46 14.75 -11.54 -7.86
N ASN A 47 13.84 -10.68 -7.43
CA ASN A 47 13.54 -10.44 -6.01
C ASN A 47 14.80 -10.17 -5.16
N ILE A 48 15.69 -9.32 -5.67
CA ILE A 48 16.99 -9.05 -5.05
C ILE A 48 16.79 -8.22 -3.78
N VAL A 49 17.24 -8.75 -2.64
CA VAL A 49 17.14 -8.09 -1.33
C VAL A 49 18.44 -8.19 -0.54
N TRP A 50 18.76 -7.13 0.19
CA TRP A 50 19.87 -7.12 1.11
C TRP A 50 19.54 -7.85 2.41
N SER A 51 20.53 -8.56 2.98
CA SER A 51 20.44 -9.00 4.37
C SER A 51 20.44 -7.78 5.31
N GLU A 52 19.83 -7.92 6.47
CA GLU A 52 19.73 -6.84 7.46
C GLU A 52 21.11 -6.25 7.85
N LYS A 53 22.15 -7.08 7.85
CA LYS A 53 23.54 -6.65 8.13
C LYS A 53 24.32 -6.23 6.88
N SER A 54 23.67 -6.15 5.72
CA SER A 54 24.24 -5.73 4.43
C SER A 54 25.53 -6.48 4.01
N ASN A 55 25.72 -7.71 4.47
CA ASN A 55 26.85 -8.56 4.14
C ASN A 55 26.53 -9.65 3.11
N LEU A 56 25.25 -9.94 2.94
CA LEU A 56 24.71 -10.88 1.97
C LEU A 56 23.65 -10.19 1.11
N VAL A 57 23.51 -10.67 -0.11
CA VAL A 57 22.38 -10.37 -1.00
C VAL A 57 21.63 -11.66 -1.24
N TYR A 58 20.33 -11.66 -1.01
CA TYR A 58 19.43 -12.76 -1.31
C TYR A 58 18.69 -12.49 -2.61
N PHE A 59 18.43 -13.54 -3.39
CA PHE A 59 17.67 -13.44 -4.64
C PHE A 59 17.07 -14.78 -5.01
N ASP A 60 15.96 -14.77 -5.69
CA ASP A 60 15.37 -15.95 -6.28
C ASP A 60 16.03 -16.23 -7.63
N TRP A 61 16.45 -17.47 -7.86
CA TRP A 61 17.12 -17.86 -9.09
C TRP A 61 16.89 -19.34 -9.42
N ASN A 62 16.88 -19.64 -10.71
CA ASN A 62 16.84 -21.00 -11.24
C ASN A 62 17.96 -21.17 -12.27
N PRO A 63 19.23 -21.32 -11.83
CA PRO A 63 20.38 -21.46 -12.72
C PRO A 63 20.38 -22.77 -13.50
N GLU A 64 19.77 -23.81 -12.95
CA GLU A 64 19.55 -25.09 -13.59
C GLU A 64 18.07 -25.19 -13.99
N PRO A 65 17.75 -25.86 -15.12
CA PRO A 65 16.36 -26.02 -15.54
C PRO A 65 15.59 -26.90 -14.56
N ASP A 66 15.14 -26.29 -13.48
CA ASP A 66 14.28 -26.89 -12.46
C ASP A 66 12.86 -26.30 -12.55
N THR A 67 11.90 -26.96 -11.95
CA THR A 67 10.49 -26.56 -12.00
C THR A 67 10.24 -25.22 -11.28
N LEU A 68 10.99 -24.97 -10.19
CA LEU A 68 10.80 -23.79 -9.35
C LEU A 68 12.12 -23.08 -9.07
N SER A 69 12.05 -21.75 -8.99
CA SER A 69 13.15 -20.94 -8.48
C SER A 69 13.42 -21.25 -7.01
N SER A 70 14.70 -21.18 -6.63
CA SER A 70 15.15 -21.34 -5.25
C SER A 70 15.76 -20.05 -4.74
N LEU A 71 15.78 -19.85 -3.44
CA LEU A 71 16.46 -18.73 -2.82
C LEU A 71 17.98 -18.98 -2.81
N TYR A 72 18.74 -18.02 -3.25
CA TYR A 72 20.20 -17.99 -3.24
C TYR A 72 20.71 -16.84 -2.39
N SER A 73 21.90 -16.98 -1.85
CA SER A 73 22.63 -15.91 -1.17
C SER A 73 23.96 -15.66 -1.87
N PHE A 74 24.34 -14.39 -2.00
CA PHE A 74 25.64 -13.95 -2.49
C PHE A 74 26.38 -13.24 -1.36
N ASN A 75 27.56 -13.73 -1.02
CA ASN A 75 28.41 -13.13 0.00
C ASN A 75 29.31 -12.07 -0.63
N LEU A 76 29.20 -10.82 -0.16
CA LEU A 76 29.93 -9.68 -0.72
C LEU A 76 31.46 -9.76 -0.49
N LYS A 77 31.90 -10.43 0.57
CA LYS A 77 33.32 -10.57 0.89
C LYS A 77 33.96 -11.73 0.14
N THR A 78 33.35 -12.93 0.21
CA THR A 78 33.92 -14.13 -0.42
C THR A 78 33.58 -14.25 -1.90
N LYS A 79 32.60 -13.46 -2.40
CA LYS A 79 32.06 -13.52 -3.76
C LYS A 79 31.44 -14.88 -4.12
N GLU A 80 31.06 -15.64 -3.11
CA GLU A 80 30.43 -16.94 -3.30
C GLU A 80 28.91 -16.83 -3.37
N THR A 81 28.32 -17.58 -4.30
CA THR A 81 26.88 -17.78 -4.42
C THR A 81 26.53 -19.16 -3.87
N LYS A 82 25.53 -19.22 -3.00
CA LYS A 82 25.05 -20.48 -2.41
C LYS A 82 23.54 -20.57 -2.43
N LYS A 83 23.01 -21.76 -2.70
CA LYS A 83 21.58 -22.06 -2.53
C LYS A 83 21.25 -22.07 -1.03
N VAL A 84 20.25 -21.30 -0.63
CA VAL A 84 19.77 -21.23 0.76
C VAL A 84 18.93 -22.47 1.05
N GLN A 85 19.27 -23.20 2.10
CA GLN A 85 18.52 -24.38 2.51
C GLN A 85 17.19 -23.98 3.17
N VAL A 86 16.21 -24.90 3.18
CA VAL A 86 14.86 -24.61 3.68
C VAL A 86 14.91 -24.19 5.15
N GLU A 87 15.74 -24.87 5.96
CA GLU A 87 15.90 -24.59 7.38
C GLU A 87 16.49 -23.19 7.64
N GLU A 88 17.40 -22.74 6.78
CA GLU A 88 17.96 -21.39 6.82
C GLU A 88 16.91 -20.36 6.37
N LYS A 89 16.21 -20.63 5.25
CA LYS A 89 15.13 -19.77 4.74
C LYS A 89 14.06 -19.51 5.79
N LEU A 90 13.67 -20.54 6.55
CA LEU A 90 12.66 -20.41 7.61
C LEU A 90 13.09 -19.49 8.76
N LYS A 91 14.41 -19.33 8.97
CA LYS A 91 14.98 -18.45 9.99
C LYS A 91 15.17 -17.00 9.52
N LEU A 92 15.10 -16.76 8.21
CA LEU A 92 15.24 -15.40 7.68
C LEU A 92 14.04 -14.53 8.06
N PRO A 93 14.27 -13.26 8.44
CA PRO A 93 13.19 -12.29 8.58
C PRO A 93 12.55 -12.05 7.21
N ALA A 94 11.29 -11.60 7.20
CA ALA A 94 10.66 -11.21 5.95
C ALA A 94 11.42 -10.03 5.31
N SER A 95 11.57 -10.05 3.99
CA SER A 95 12.21 -8.96 3.25
C SER A 95 11.44 -7.64 3.36
N SER A 96 10.11 -7.71 3.44
CA SER A 96 9.23 -6.56 3.70
C SER A 96 9.17 -6.24 5.20
N GLY A 97 8.85 -4.99 5.52
CA GLY A 97 8.68 -4.53 6.90
C GLY A 97 9.05 -3.06 7.03
N ASN A 98 8.95 -2.54 8.23
CA ASN A 98 9.26 -1.15 8.54
C ASN A 98 10.34 -1.07 9.61
N TYR A 99 11.29 -0.18 9.39
CA TYR A 99 12.35 0.10 10.36
C TYR A 99 11.94 1.24 11.28
N ASN A 100 12.49 1.22 12.49
CA ASN A 100 12.45 2.39 13.35
C ASN A 100 13.39 3.48 12.81
N ALA A 101 13.31 4.71 13.34
CA ALA A 101 14.08 5.85 12.85
C ALA A 101 15.60 5.60 12.90
N GLY A 102 16.06 4.92 13.96
CA GLY A 102 17.47 4.54 14.12
C GLY A 102 17.93 3.35 13.29
N LYS A 103 17.02 2.69 12.56
CA LYS A 103 17.26 1.44 11.82
C LYS A 103 17.90 0.33 12.67
N THR A 104 17.65 0.37 13.97
CA THR A 104 18.10 -0.66 14.90
C THR A 104 17.12 -1.80 15.07
N ASN A 105 15.85 -1.51 14.79
CA ASN A 105 14.76 -2.47 14.88
C ASN A 105 13.93 -2.48 13.59
N LYS A 106 13.43 -3.67 13.26
CA LYS A 106 12.51 -3.88 12.13
C LYS A 106 11.26 -4.60 12.61
N VAL A 107 10.09 -4.08 12.25
CA VAL A 107 8.81 -4.77 12.44
C VAL A 107 8.32 -5.31 11.12
N PHE A 108 7.86 -6.56 11.10
CA PHE A 108 7.43 -7.23 9.88
C PHE A 108 6.38 -8.31 10.16
N VAL A 109 5.75 -8.80 9.09
CA VAL A 109 4.80 -9.91 9.15
C VAL A 109 5.43 -11.16 8.56
N LYS A 110 5.38 -12.25 9.29
CA LYS A 110 5.84 -13.57 8.87
C LYS A 110 4.77 -14.60 9.21
N ASN A 111 4.34 -15.38 8.21
CA ASN A 111 3.26 -16.35 8.34
C ASN A 111 1.94 -15.77 8.94
N GLY A 112 1.63 -14.51 8.62
CA GLY A 112 0.44 -13.83 9.13
C GLY A 112 0.57 -13.23 10.53
N ASN A 113 1.69 -13.42 11.21
CA ASN A 113 1.94 -12.91 12.57
C ASN A 113 2.96 -11.78 12.58
N LEU A 114 2.89 -10.96 13.62
CA LEU A 114 3.74 -9.80 13.85
C LEU A 114 5.03 -10.21 14.54
N PHE A 115 6.16 -9.73 14.02
CA PHE A 115 7.49 -9.95 14.56
C PHE A 115 8.25 -8.64 14.70
N LEU A 116 9.10 -8.57 15.71
CA LEU A 116 10.06 -7.50 15.94
C LEU A 116 11.47 -8.10 15.91
N LEU A 117 12.34 -7.54 15.07
CA LEU A 117 13.74 -7.92 14.94
C LEU A 117 14.63 -6.81 15.50
N ASP A 118 15.51 -7.14 16.44
CA ASP A 118 16.67 -6.32 16.76
C ASP A 118 17.78 -6.64 15.75
N ILE A 119 18.15 -5.65 14.93
CA ILE A 119 19.09 -5.82 13.81
C ILE A 119 20.51 -6.06 14.30
N VAL A 120 20.88 -5.47 15.44
CA VAL A 120 22.24 -5.56 15.99
C VAL A 120 22.49 -6.96 16.54
N SER A 121 21.63 -7.44 17.43
CA SER A 121 21.73 -8.77 18.01
C SER A 121 21.29 -9.88 17.07
N GLY A 122 20.33 -9.59 16.17
CA GLY A 122 19.64 -10.56 15.33
C GLY A 122 18.54 -11.31 16.09
N TYR A 123 18.14 -10.84 17.28
CA TYR A 123 17.07 -11.43 18.05
C TYR A 123 15.70 -11.10 17.44
N GLU A 124 14.93 -12.15 17.13
CA GLU A 124 13.57 -12.06 16.58
C GLU A 124 12.57 -12.41 17.68
N LEU A 125 11.66 -11.47 17.99
CA LEU A 125 10.58 -11.62 18.93
C LEU A 125 9.23 -11.73 18.19
N GLN A 126 8.53 -12.83 18.37
CA GLN A 126 7.16 -12.98 17.88
C GLN A 126 6.21 -12.25 18.84
N LEU A 127 5.49 -11.24 18.32
CA LEU A 127 4.57 -10.41 19.12
C LEU A 127 3.12 -10.95 19.10
N THR A 128 2.72 -11.64 18.03
CA THR A 128 1.39 -12.26 17.93
C THR A 128 1.51 -13.71 17.48
N ASN A 129 0.54 -14.53 17.92
CA ASN A 129 0.42 -15.94 17.49
C ASN A 129 -1.07 -16.26 17.31
N TRP A 130 -1.64 -15.76 16.19
CA TRP A 130 -3.06 -15.89 15.88
C TRP A 130 -3.28 -16.61 14.56
N LEU A 131 -4.50 -17.10 14.35
CA LEU A 131 -4.92 -17.62 13.06
C LEU A 131 -5.24 -16.52 12.06
N GLU A 132 -5.77 -15.40 12.55
CA GLU A 132 -6.03 -14.19 11.76
C GLU A 132 -4.72 -13.52 11.36
N ARG A 133 -4.72 -13.04 10.12
CA ARG A 133 -3.53 -12.39 9.56
C ARG A 133 -3.48 -10.91 9.91
N VAL A 134 -2.38 -10.49 10.51
CA VAL A 134 -2.05 -9.08 10.67
C VAL A 134 -1.39 -8.53 9.40
N SER A 135 -1.47 -7.22 9.20
CA SER A 135 -0.86 -6.55 8.05
C SER A 135 -0.38 -5.13 8.38
N THR A 136 0.41 -4.55 7.49
CA THR A 136 0.89 -3.15 7.53
C THR A 136 1.46 -2.71 8.88
N PRO A 137 2.40 -3.48 9.50
CA PRO A 137 2.98 -3.10 10.77
C PRO A 137 3.83 -1.83 10.63
N LYS A 138 3.73 -0.91 11.61
CA LYS A 138 4.55 0.31 11.68
C LYS A 138 4.87 0.67 13.11
N PHE A 139 6.03 1.27 13.35
CA PHE A 139 6.32 1.93 14.61
C PHE A 139 5.41 3.15 14.78
N ALA A 140 4.95 3.40 16.01
CA ALA A 140 4.04 4.47 16.35
C ALA A 140 4.32 4.98 17.79
N MET A 141 3.77 6.16 18.12
CA MET A 141 3.86 6.77 19.46
C MET A 141 5.31 6.86 19.96
N ASN A 142 6.18 7.50 19.15
CA ASN A 142 7.62 7.61 19.40
C ASN A 142 8.28 6.24 19.61
N GLU A 143 7.93 5.29 18.75
CA GLU A 143 8.45 3.91 18.73
C GLU A 143 8.13 3.05 19.97
N ARG A 144 7.28 3.55 20.87
CA ARG A 144 6.82 2.80 22.07
C ARG A 144 5.75 1.77 21.76
N GLN A 145 5.09 1.92 20.61
CA GLN A 145 4.02 1.05 20.15
C GLN A 145 4.30 0.61 18.71
N ILE A 146 3.71 -0.50 18.35
CA ILE A 146 3.66 -0.96 16.96
C ILE A 146 2.19 -0.98 16.56
N SER A 147 1.83 -0.24 15.51
CA SER A 147 0.50 -0.26 14.91
C SER A 147 0.43 -1.35 13.85
N PHE A 148 -0.70 -1.99 13.70
CA PHE A 148 -0.96 -3.02 12.70
C PHE A 148 -2.46 -3.13 12.39
N MET A 149 -2.79 -3.66 11.23
CA MET A 149 -4.18 -3.93 10.83
C MET A 149 -4.54 -5.38 11.12
N LEU A 150 -5.74 -5.58 11.65
CA LEU A 150 -6.38 -6.87 11.87
C LEU A 150 -7.88 -6.74 11.59
N ASN A 151 -8.45 -7.60 10.74
CA ASN A 151 -9.88 -7.61 10.42
C ASN A 151 -10.45 -6.22 10.09
N ASN A 152 -9.79 -5.50 9.18
CA ASN A 152 -10.13 -4.13 8.78
C ASN A 152 -10.07 -3.08 9.91
N ASN A 153 -9.50 -3.39 11.07
CA ASN A 153 -9.33 -2.42 12.14
C ASN A 153 -7.86 -2.21 12.50
N LEU A 154 -7.56 -1.02 12.96
CA LEU A 154 -6.22 -0.63 13.40
C LEU A 154 -6.07 -0.92 14.88
N PHE A 155 -4.97 -1.58 15.22
CA PHE A 155 -4.57 -1.91 16.58
C PHE A 155 -3.17 -1.38 16.86
N THR A 156 -2.84 -1.25 18.13
CA THR A 156 -1.47 -1.05 18.60
C THR A 156 -1.11 -2.12 19.61
N ILE A 157 0.16 -2.50 19.64
CA ILE A 157 0.74 -3.37 20.64
C ILE A 157 1.99 -2.71 21.26
N ASN A 158 2.11 -2.79 22.57
CA ASN A 158 3.34 -2.44 23.26
C ASN A 158 4.27 -3.66 23.20
N PRO A 159 5.46 -3.59 22.57
CA PRO A 159 6.33 -4.74 22.41
C PRO A 159 6.97 -5.21 23.72
N GLU A 160 7.04 -4.36 24.76
CA GLU A 160 7.62 -4.72 26.07
C GLU A 160 6.61 -5.41 26.98
N THR A 161 5.36 -4.91 27.01
CA THR A 161 4.32 -5.42 27.91
C THR A 161 3.37 -6.41 27.26
N GLY A 162 3.34 -6.46 25.93
CA GLY A 162 2.34 -7.23 25.16
C GLY A 162 0.94 -6.64 25.18
N ALA A 163 0.72 -5.46 25.79
CA ALA A 163 -0.59 -4.83 25.85
C ALA A 163 -1.07 -4.40 24.47
N ILE A 164 -2.27 -4.85 24.10
CA ILE A 164 -2.91 -4.57 22.80
C ILE A 164 -4.10 -3.63 23.01
N ARG A 165 -4.21 -2.63 22.13
CA ARG A 165 -5.33 -1.68 22.11
C ARG A 165 -5.90 -1.58 20.71
N GLN A 166 -7.22 -1.69 20.58
CA GLN A 166 -7.92 -1.36 19.35
C GLN A 166 -8.05 0.17 19.23
N ILE A 167 -7.71 0.70 18.06
CA ILE A 167 -7.70 2.15 17.79
C ILE A 167 -8.92 2.57 16.98
N THR A 168 -9.37 1.74 16.03
CA THR A 168 -10.53 2.05 15.18
C THR A 168 -11.57 0.96 15.25
N ASN A 169 -12.82 1.32 14.91
CA ASN A 169 -13.94 0.39 14.85
C ASN A 169 -14.70 0.62 13.52
N PHE A 170 -14.12 0.15 12.42
CA PHE A 170 -14.77 0.20 11.12
C PHE A 170 -15.83 -0.88 11.02
N VAL A 171 -17.05 -0.48 10.67
CA VAL A 171 -18.22 -1.34 10.56
C VAL A 171 -18.78 -1.28 9.14
N GLU A 172 -19.05 -2.44 8.57
CA GLU A 172 -19.72 -2.53 7.28
C GLU A 172 -21.19 -2.12 7.37
N GLY A 173 -21.72 -1.55 6.32
CA GLY A 173 -23.12 -1.09 6.28
C GLY A 173 -23.29 0.32 6.85
N GLU A 174 -24.52 0.73 6.93
CA GLU A 174 -24.93 2.04 7.43
C GLU A 174 -25.38 1.94 8.89
N GLU A 175 -25.27 3.04 9.60
CA GLU A 175 -25.82 3.17 10.95
C GLU A 175 -27.31 2.93 10.89
N LYS A 176 -27.78 1.97 11.69
CA LYS A 176 -29.21 1.73 11.82
C LYS A 176 -29.79 2.91 12.60
N SER A 177 -30.49 3.79 11.92
CA SER A 177 -31.33 4.77 12.59
C SER A 177 -32.51 4.05 13.23
N ASP A 178 -32.76 4.33 14.48
CA ASP A 178 -34.03 3.91 15.09
C ASP A 178 -35.19 4.41 14.23
N PRO A 179 -36.18 3.57 13.96
CA PRO A 179 -37.33 4.00 13.19
C PRO A 179 -37.92 5.25 13.90
N LYS A 180 -38.00 6.34 13.15
CA LYS A 180 -38.63 7.56 13.66
C LYS A 180 -40.01 7.17 14.11
N LYS A 181 -40.28 7.26 15.44
CA LYS A 181 -41.61 7.05 15.97
C LYS A 181 -42.53 8.04 15.26
N SER A 182 -43.73 7.59 14.88
CA SER A 182 -44.74 8.51 14.41
C SER A 182 -45.14 9.48 15.53
N VAL A 183 -45.66 10.64 15.19
CA VAL A 183 -46.16 11.60 16.18
C VAL A 183 -47.24 10.95 17.08
N GLN A 184 -47.98 10.01 16.51
CA GLN A 184 -49.00 9.25 17.20
C GLN A 184 -48.40 8.24 18.19
N ASP A 185 -47.35 7.52 17.80
CA ASP A 185 -46.68 6.55 18.69
C ASP A 185 -46.00 7.26 19.86
N ASP A 186 -45.35 8.40 19.62
CA ASP A 186 -44.72 9.22 20.66
C ASP A 186 -45.76 9.78 21.64
N TRP A 187 -46.92 10.20 21.13
CA TRP A 187 -48.04 10.66 21.96
C TRP A 187 -48.62 9.52 22.80
N LEU A 188 -48.88 8.35 22.21
CA LEU A 188 -49.40 7.18 22.93
C LEU A 188 -48.47 6.71 24.03
N GLU A 189 -47.14 6.64 23.72
CA GLU A 189 -46.14 6.24 24.71
C GLU A 189 -46.07 7.22 25.89
N LYS A 190 -46.08 8.55 25.61
CA LYS A 190 -46.14 9.57 26.66
C LYS A 190 -47.39 9.45 27.50
N GLN A 191 -48.56 9.30 26.88
CA GLN A 191 -49.84 9.17 27.58
C GLN A 191 -49.84 7.93 28.50
N GLN A 192 -49.32 6.78 28.02
CA GLN A 192 -49.25 5.58 28.86
C GLN A 192 -48.25 5.73 30.00
N THR A 193 -47.08 6.31 29.73
CA THR A 193 -46.06 6.56 30.75
C THR A 193 -46.57 7.57 31.81
N GLU A 194 -47.36 8.55 31.42
CA GLU A 194 -47.96 9.51 32.37
C GLU A 194 -49.08 8.92 33.21
N LEU A 195 -49.86 8.00 32.69
CA LEU A 195 -51.01 7.40 33.37
C LEU A 195 -50.67 6.27 34.35
N PHE A 196 -49.55 5.57 34.13
CA PHE A 196 -49.18 4.40 34.92
C PHE A 196 -47.88 4.64 35.71
N ASP A 197 -47.98 4.75 37.04
CA ASP A 197 -46.82 4.96 37.93
C ASP A 197 -45.78 3.84 37.81
N VAL A 198 -46.20 2.61 37.50
CA VAL A 198 -45.31 1.48 37.28
C VAL A 198 -44.44 1.69 36.02
N LEU A 199 -45.02 2.26 34.95
CA LEU A 199 -44.27 2.57 33.73
C LEU A 199 -43.28 3.71 33.94
N LYS A 200 -43.68 4.75 34.71
CA LYS A 200 -42.78 5.85 35.11
C LYS A 200 -41.59 5.35 35.91
N GLN A 201 -41.85 4.46 36.87
CA GLN A 201 -40.74 3.88 37.66
C GLN A 201 -39.78 3.02 36.81
N ARG A 202 -40.33 2.23 35.90
CA ARG A 202 -39.50 1.43 34.97
C ARG A 202 -38.66 2.32 34.04
N ASP A 203 -39.28 3.32 33.41
CA ASP A 203 -38.56 4.28 32.55
C ASP A 203 -37.44 5.01 33.31
N ALA A 204 -37.73 5.42 34.56
CA ALA A 204 -36.73 6.05 35.43
C ALA A 204 -35.58 5.08 35.78
N MET A 205 -35.90 3.82 36.08
CA MET A 205 -34.88 2.80 36.35
C MET A 205 -34.05 2.45 35.11
N ASP A 206 -34.69 2.34 33.93
CA ASP A 206 -34.01 2.07 32.68
C ASP A 206 -33.02 3.21 32.32
N LYS A 207 -33.47 4.47 32.43
CA LYS A 207 -32.65 5.67 32.26
C LYS A 207 -31.48 5.73 33.25
N ALA A 208 -31.72 5.42 34.52
CA ALA A 208 -30.69 5.40 35.54
C ALA A 208 -29.66 4.29 35.25
N THR A 209 -30.13 3.12 34.82
CA THR A 209 -29.28 1.98 34.46
C THR A 209 -28.44 2.31 33.23
N GLU A 210 -29.02 2.92 32.20
CA GLU A 210 -28.33 3.34 30.99
C GLU A 210 -27.28 4.40 31.32
N PHE A 211 -27.60 5.39 32.12
CA PHE A 211 -26.66 6.40 32.59
C PHE A 211 -25.48 5.81 33.36
N GLN A 212 -25.75 4.80 34.22
CA GLN A 212 -24.70 4.10 34.94
C GLN A 212 -23.82 3.28 34.03
N ARG A 213 -24.39 2.54 33.08
CA ARG A 213 -23.65 1.80 32.05
C ARG A 213 -22.78 2.72 31.21
N GLU A 214 -23.27 3.90 30.82
CA GLU A 214 -22.47 4.88 30.08
C GLU A 214 -21.26 5.38 30.89
N LYS A 215 -21.43 5.61 32.22
CA LYS A 215 -20.34 6.00 33.12
C LYS A 215 -19.29 4.90 33.35
N GLU A 216 -19.74 3.66 33.39
CA GLU A 216 -18.92 2.49 33.64
C GLU A 216 -18.26 1.94 32.33
N LYS A 217 -18.70 2.46 31.19
CA LYS A 217 -18.21 2.02 29.90
C LYS A 217 -16.72 2.29 29.74
N THR A 218 -15.95 1.24 29.59
CA THR A 218 -14.54 1.37 29.23
C THR A 218 -14.41 2.01 27.86
N PHE A 219 -13.37 2.81 27.66
CA PHE A 219 -13.12 3.46 26.38
C PHE A 219 -13.12 2.44 25.23
N GLN A 220 -14.04 2.62 24.30
CA GLN A 220 -14.11 1.87 23.04
C GLN A 220 -14.12 2.87 21.87
N PRO A 221 -13.42 2.59 20.79
CA PRO A 221 -13.48 3.47 19.62
C PRO A 221 -14.90 3.50 19.04
N GLU A 222 -15.37 4.70 18.73
CA GLU A 222 -16.66 4.91 18.07
C GLU A 222 -16.72 4.18 16.72
N LYS A 223 -17.93 3.72 16.39
CA LYS A 223 -18.18 3.02 15.14
C LYS A 223 -18.03 3.96 13.95
N ILE A 224 -17.23 3.57 12.98
CA ILE A 224 -17.08 4.28 11.72
C ILE A 224 -17.77 3.44 10.64
N TYR A 225 -19.00 3.83 10.29
CA TYR A 225 -19.80 3.12 9.31
C TYR A 225 -19.30 3.40 7.89
N LEU A 226 -18.95 2.35 7.17
CA LEU A 226 -18.41 2.43 5.81
C LEU A 226 -19.52 2.51 4.75
N GLY A 227 -20.77 2.22 5.10
CA GLY A 227 -21.84 2.13 4.12
C GLY A 227 -21.57 1.00 3.12
N LYS A 228 -21.64 1.34 1.84
CA LYS A 228 -21.30 0.44 0.71
C LYS A 228 -19.82 0.48 0.31
N LYS A 229 -19.01 1.30 1.00
CA LYS A 229 -17.59 1.47 0.70
C LYS A 229 -16.76 0.37 1.34
N ARG A 230 -15.60 0.10 0.76
CA ARG A 230 -14.60 -0.79 1.33
C ARG A 230 -13.45 0.01 1.90
N LEU A 231 -12.94 -0.40 3.06
CA LEU A 231 -11.71 0.15 3.61
C LEU A 231 -10.54 -0.23 2.71
N GLY A 232 -9.72 0.75 2.37
CA GLY A 232 -8.49 0.54 1.62
C GLY A 232 -7.26 0.56 2.52
N ASN A 233 -7.14 1.59 3.32
CA ASN A 233 -5.98 1.81 4.18
C ASN A 233 -6.39 2.59 5.43
N ALA A 234 -5.68 2.38 6.54
CA ALA A 234 -5.79 3.19 7.75
C ALA A 234 -4.40 3.32 8.37
N VAL A 235 -3.95 4.55 8.58
CA VAL A 235 -2.59 4.84 9.04
C VAL A 235 -2.65 5.77 10.24
N LEU A 236 -2.05 5.32 11.35
CA LEU A 236 -1.93 6.10 12.58
C LEU A 236 -0.89 7.20 12.42
N SER A 237 -1.17 8.38 12.98
CA SER A 237 -0.16 9.45 13.09
C SER A 237 0.96 9.04 14.06
N PRO A 238 2.19 9.59 13.92
CA PRO A 238 3.29 9.28 14.82
C PRO A 238 2.98 9.58 16.29
N SER A 239 2.18 10.61 16.57
CA SER A 239 1.72 10.91 17.94
C SER A 239 0.69 9.92 18.49
N GLY A 240 0.03 9.16 17.61
CA GLY A 240 -1.09 8.28 17.99
C GLY A 240 -2.44 8.98 18.14
N LYS A 241 -2.54 10.28 17.81
CA LYS A 241 -3.77 11.07 18.01
C LYS A 241 -4.77 10.95 16.85
N TYR A 242 -4.29 10.73 15.64
CA TYR A 242 -5.12 10.71 14.44
C TYR A 242 -4.89 9.44 13.63
N VAL A 243 -5.98 8.92 13.07
CA VAL A 243 -5.93 7.90 12.02
C VAL A 243 -6.48 8.52 10.74
N VAL A 244 -5.68 8.54 9.68
CA VAL A 244 -6.18 8.84 8.34
C VAL A 244 -6.51 7.53 7.66
N TYR A 245 -7.72 7.41 7.14
CA TYR A 245 -8.19 6.22 6.45
C TYR A 245 -8.74 6.55 5.07
N THR A 246 -8.60 5.61 4.15
CA THR A 246 -9.10 5.73 2.78
C THR A 246 -10.16 4.67 2.54
N THR A 247 -11.25 5.06 1.90
CA THR A 247 -12.33 4.16 1.50
C THR A 247 -12.52 4.20 -0.01
N PHE A 248 -12.96 3.09 -0.57
CA PHE A 248 -13.20 2.94 -2.00
C PHE A 248 -14.65 2.62 -2.28
N ASN A 249 -15.21 3.36 -3.22
CA ASN A 249 -16.54 3.11 -3.76
C ASN A 249 -16.41 2.59 -5.19
N SER A 250 -16.92 1.38 -5.45
CA SER A 250 -17.00 0.86 -6.80
C SER A 250 -18.21 1.46 -7.51
N PRO A 251 -18.07 1.96 -8.73
CA PRO A 251 -19.19 2.56 -9.45
C PRO A 251 -20.26 1.53 -9.76
N GLN A 252 -21.52 1.90 -9.57
CA GLN A 252 -22.65 1.08 -9.97
C GLN A 252 -22.80 1.10 -11.51
N GLY A 253 -23.07 -0.07 -12.10
CA GLY A 253 -23.32 -0.18 -13.54
C GLY A 253 -22.09 -0.16 -14.44
N SER A 254 -20.88 -0.11 -13.89
CA SER A 254 -19.66 -0.27 -14.67
C SER A 254 -19.62 -1.69 -15.28
N LYS A 255 -19.44 -1.78 -16.61
CA LYS A 255 -19.32 -3.04 -17.34
C LYS A 255 -17.91 -3.18 -17.88
N SER A 256 -17.25 -4.28 -17.54
CA SER A 256 -15.99 -4.66 -18.16
C SER A 256 -16.23 -5.27 -19.54
N THR A 257 -15.27 -5.10 -20.43
CA THR A 257 -15.20 -5.90 -21.66
C THR A 257 -14.52 -7.22 -21.37
N SER A 258 -14.70 -8.22 -22.21
CA SER A 258 -13.95 -9.47 -22.15
C SER A 258 -13.12 -9.66 -23.42
N VAL A 259 -12.08 -10.46 -23.31
CA VAL A 259 -11.25 -10.91 -24.42
C VAL A 259 -11.23 -12.44 -24.36
N THR A 260 -11.57 -13.04 -25.49
CA THR A 260 -11.59 -14.50 -25.62
C THR A 260 -10.15 -15.03 -25.71
N HIS A 261 -9.81 -15.95 -24.82
CA HIS A 261 -8.56 -16.68 -24.82
C HIS A 261 -8.76 -18.02 -25.52
N PHE A 262 -8.14 -18.21 -26.67
CA PHE A 262 -8.31 -19.39 -27.51
C PHE A 262 -7.34 -20.53 -27.14
N VAL A 263 -6.17 -20.20 -26.58
CA VAL A 263 -5.14 -21.16 -26.19
C VAL A 263 -5.15 -21.29 -24.68
N THR A 264 -5.68 -22.39 -24.16
CA THR A 264 -5.84 -22.63 -22.72
C THR A 264 -5.40 -24.05 -22.39
N GLU A 265 -5.09 -24.33 -21.14
CA GLU A 265 -4.72 -25.68 -20.67
C GLU A 265 -5.88 -26.67 -20.80
N SER A 266 -7.12 -26.17 -20.65
CA SER A 266 -8.34 -26.98 -20.75
C SER A 266 -8.70 -27.35 -22.20
N GLY A 267 -8.10 -26.70 -23.18
CA GLY A 267 -8.45 -26.83 -24.59
C GLY A 267 -9.77 -26.17 -24.98
N TYR A 268 -10.49 -25.56 -24.03
CA TYR A 268 -11.71 -24.78 -24.31
C TYR A 268 -11.39 -23.28 -24.25
N THR A 269 -12.16 -22.49 -25.01
CA THR A 269 -12.03 -21.02 -24.95
C THR A 269 -12.46 -20.48 -23.59
N GLU A 270 -11.72 -19.50 -23.08
CA GLU A 270 -11.99 -18.83 -21.81
C GLU A 270 -12.15 -17.32 -22.04
N GLU A 271 -13.11 -16.69 -21.33
CA GLU A 271 -13.31 -15.26 -21.35
C GLU A 271 -12.49 -14.60 -20.23
N LYS A 272 -11.49 -13.78 -20.58
CA LYS A 272 -10.74 -12.97 -19.61
C LYS A 272 -11.32 -11.57 -19.54
N ILE A 273 -11.66 -11.15 -18.33
CA ILE A 273 -12.13 -9.79 -18.07
C ILE A 273 -11.03 -8.80 -18.41
N ALA A 274 -11.34 -7.85 -19.26
CA ALA A 274 -10.49 -6.75 -19.68
C ALA A 274 -10.96 -5.42 -19.07
N ARG A 275 -10.47 -4.31 -19.61
CA ARG A 275 -10.81 -2.97 -19.14
C ARG A 275 -12.26 -2.60 -19.42
N THR A 276 -12.79 -1.66 -18.63
CA THR A 276 -14.05 -0.96 -18.95
C THR A 276 -13.86 -0.09 -20.19
N LYS A 277 -14.96 0.23 -20.88
CA LYS A 277 -14.93 1.18 -22.01
C LYS A 277 -14.66 2.59 -21.50
N VAL A 278 -14.09 3.41 -22.39
CA VAL A 278 -13.89 4.85 -22.14
C VAL A 278 -15.23 5.50 -21.79
N GLY A 279 -15.24 6.39 -20.80
CA GLY A 279 -16.45 7.04 -20.29
C GLY A 279 -17.23 6.22 -19.25
N SER A 280 -16.79 4.99 -18.91
CA SER A 280 -17.33 4.28 -17.76
C SER A 280 -16.98 5.00 -16.46
N ALA A 281 -17.92 4.95 -15.49
CA ALA A 281 -17.66 5.50 -14.17
C ALA A 281 -16.45 4.81 -13.53
N LEU A 282 -15.56 5.60 -12.97
CA LEU A 282 -14.32 5.15 -12.30
C LEU A 282 -14.54 4.91 -10.82
N ASN A 283 -13.70 4.07 -10.24
CA ASN A 283 -13.65 3.91 -8.79
C ASN A 283 -13.31 5.26 -8.15
N GLN A 284 -14.00 5.57 -7.07
CA GLN A 284 -13.76 6.78 -6.29
C GLN A 284 -13.12 6.40 -4.95
N SER A 285 -12.07 7.14 -4.57
CA SER A 285 -11.52 7.07 -3.24
C SER A 285 -11.96 8.28 -2.42
N GLU A 286 -12.31 8.04 -1.18
CA GLU A 286 -12.57 9.08 -0.20
C GLU A 286 -11.64 8.88 0.99
N MET A 287 -11.24 9.97 1.61
CA MET A 287 -10.36 9.93 2.76
C MET A 287 -11.06 10.59 3.95
N GLY A 288 -10.91 9.98 5.12
CA GLY A 288 -11.44 10.47 6.38
C GLY A 288 -10.39 10.48 7.46
N ILE A 289 -10.66 11.18 8.54
CA ILE A 289 -9.81 11.25 9.72
C ILE A 289 -10.62 10.76 10.91
N PHE A 290 -9.99 9.95 11.75
CA PHE A 290 -10.52 9.60 13.07
C PHE A 290 -9.61 10.22 14.13
N ASP A 291 -10.16 11.08 14.97
CA ASP A 291 -9.53 11.68 16.13
C ASP A 291 -9.64 10.69 17.29
N VAL A 292 -8.53 10.07 17.64
CA VAL A 292 -8.47 9.00 18.65
C VAL A 292 -8.70 9.52 20.06
N GLU A 293 -8.27 10.76 20.36
CA GLU A 293 -8.44 11.37 21.69
C GLU A 293 -9.89 11.80 21.93
N ASN A 294 -10.51 12.42 20.92
CA ASN A 294 -11.88 12.91 21.02
C ASN A 294 -12.91 11.88 20.55
N ASN A 295 -12.47 10.70 20.10
CA ASN A 295 -13.31 9.59 19.65
C ASN A 295 -14.35 10.01 18.58
N LYS A 296 -13.93 10.74 17.55
CA LYS A 296 -14.82 11.28 16.52
C LYS A 296 -14.18 11.30 15.13
N THR A 297 -15.02 11.29 14.11
CA THR A 297 -14.58 11.44 12.73
C THR A 297 -14.52 12.91 12.30
N ILE A 298 -13.53 13.25 11.48
CA ILE A 298 -13.35 14.57 10.86
C ILE A 298 -13.34 14.39 9.34
N LYS A 299 -14.13 15.17 8.64
CA LYS A 299 -14.19 15.13 7.18
C LYS A 299 -13.04 15.92 6.57
N ILE A 300 -12.42 15.40 5.53
CA ILE A 300 -11.43 16.13 4.73
C ILE A 300 -12.16 17.09 3.78
N LYS A 301 -11.67 18.31 3.70
CA LYS A 301 -12.26 19.41 2.94
C LYS A 301 -11.52 19.63 1.63
N THR A 302 -12.03 19.07 0.55
CA THR A 302 -11.43 19.16 -0.79
C THR A 302 -11.78 20.43 -1.56
N GLY A 303 -12.78 21.19 -1.12
CA GLY A 303 -13.34 22.33 -1.87
C GLY A 303 -12.40 23.53 -2.08
N LYS A 304 -11.23 23.57 -1.41
CA LYS A 304 -10.23 24.64 -1.51
C LYS A 304 -8.96 24.23 -2.27
N ILE A 305 -8.97 23.10 -2.95
CA ILE A 305 -7.84 22.68 -3.77
C ILE A 305 -7.79 23.57 -5.01
N ASP A 306 -6.62 24.18 -5.25
CA ASP A 306 -6.42 25.11 -6.36
C ASP A 306 -6.65 24.44 -7.71
N GLY A 307 -7.40 25.11 -8.60
CA GLY A 307 -7.69 24.61 -9.94
C GLY A 307 -8.58 23.34 -9.99
N LEU A 308 -9.21 22.95 -8.87
CA LEU A 308 -10.11 21.78 -8.85
C LEU A 308 -11.34 21.96 -9.78
N LYS A 309 -11.66 23.19 -10.13
CA LYS A 309 -12.76 23.56 -11.02
C LYS A 309 -12.31 23.89 -12.45
N ASP A 310 -11.01 23.83 -12.73
CA ASP A 310 -10.48 24.20 -14.04
C ASP A 310 -10.92 23.18 -15.08
N PHE A 311 -11.21 23.68 -16.27
CA PHE A 311 -11.54 22.84 -17.42
C PHE A 311 -10.27 22.50 -18.21
N PRO A 312 -10.27 21.37 -18.92
CA PRO A 312 -9.25 21.07 -19.93
C PRO A 312 -9.27 22.11 -21.06
N ASP A 313 -8.09 22.47 -21.56
CA ASP A 313 -7.92 23.55 -22.54
C ASP A 313 -8.70 23.28 -23.84
N TYR A 314 -8.85 22.01 -24.26
CA TYR A 314 -9.63 21.65 -25.46
C TYR A 314 -11.09 22.11 -25.41
N LEU A 315 -11.65 22.34 -24.21
CA LEU A 315 -13.04 22.83 -24.11
C LEU A 315 -13.20 24.27 -24.58
N SER A 316 -12.10 25.02 -24.74
CA SER A 316 -12.13 26.34 -25.39
C SER A 316 -12.59 26.26 -26.84
N ASP A 317 -12.31 25.13 -27.51
CA ASP A 317 -12.75 24.85 -28.89
C ASP A 317 -14.22 24.39 -28.97
N TYR A 318 -14.84 24.09 -27.83
CA TYR A 318 -16.20 23.59 -27.68
C TYR A 318 -17.01 24.38 -26.65
N PRO A 319 -17.19 25.71 -26.83
CA PRO A 319 -17.78 26.56 -25.79
C PRO A 319 -19.24 26.15 -25.44
N GLU A 320 -19.93 25.45 -26.33
CA GLU A 320 -21.26 24.90 -26.05
C GLU A 320 -21.27 23.80 -24.98
N ARG A 321 -20.14 23.19 -24.69
CA ARG A 321 -19.98 22.17 -23.64
C ARG A 321 -19.63 22.75 -22.26
N LEU A 322 -19.27 24.02 -22.20
CA LEU A 322 -18.99 24.70 -20.95
C LEU A 322 -20.30 25.04 -20.24
N PRO A 323 -20.34 24.95 -18.90
CA PRO A 323 -21.47 25.44 -18.12
C PRO A 323 -21.69 26.93 -18.38
N LYS A 324 -22.94 27.32 -18.61
CA LYS A 324 -23.31 28.73 -18.87
C LYS A 324 -23.28 29.56 -17.59
N ASP A 325 -23.49 28.93 -16.44
CA ASP A 325 -23.47 29.58 -15.13
C ASP A 325 -22.28 29.06 -14.30
N SER A 326 -21.57 29.97 -13.68
CA SER A 326 -20.46 29.64 -12.74
C SER A 326 -20.92 28.79 -11.57
N ALA A 327 -22.19 28.88 -11.16
CA ALA A 327 -22.78 28.06 -10.10
C ALA A 327 -22.91 26.59 -10.50
N GLU A 328 -22.97 26.30 -11.79
CA GLU A 328 -23.02 24.91 -12.31
C GLU A 328 -21.66 24.21 -12.35
N ILE A 329 -20.57 24.96 -12.17
CA ILE A 329 -19.21 24.42 -12.20
C ILE A 329 -18.99 23.56 -10.96
N LYS A 330 -18.95 22.25 -11.17
CA LYS A 330 -18.69 21.26 -10.11
C LYS A 330 -17.20 21.01 -9.97
N ASN A 331 -16.79 20.63 -8.76
CA ASN A 331 -15.43 20.13 -8.56
C ASN A 331 -15.20 18.88 -9.44
N ARG A 332 -14.04 18.81 -10.08
CA ARG A 332 -13.62 17.60 -10.80
C ARG A 332 -13.44 16.46 -9.78
N ALA A 333 -13.77 15.25 -10.23
CA ALA A 333 -13.55 14.05 -9.45
C ALA A 333 -12.04 13.81 -9.26
N ILE A 334 -11.64 13.53 -8.05
CA ILE A 334 -10.25 13.24 -7.68
C ILE A 334 -10.17 11.98 -6.83
N ASN A 335 -9.05 11.31 -6.93
CA ASN A 335 -8.65 10.26 -6.00
C ASN A 335 -7.60 10.78 -5.05
N LEU A 336 -7.77 10.50 -3.75
CA LEU A 336 -6.80 10.84 -2.71
C LEU A 336 -6.00 9.61 -2.34
N SER A 337 -4.69 9.77 -2.20
CA SER A 337 -3.75 8.74 -1.75
C SER A 337 -2.81 9.26 -0.67
N GLY A 338 -2.28 8.37 0.15
CA GLY A 338 -1.51 8.70 1.34
C GLY A 338 -2.20 8.13 2.59
N PRO A 339 -1.95 8.66 3.79
CA PRO A 339 -1.08 9.77 4.13
C PRO A 339 0.41 9.39 4.18
N VAL A 340 1.28 10.36 3.92
CA VAL A 340 2.70 10.30 4.29
C VAL A 340 2.90 11.24 5.48
N TRP A 341 2.93 10.67 6.66
CA TRP A 341 3.03 11.44 7.90
C TRP A 341 4.39 12.10 8.07
N ASN A 342 4.38 13.29 8.65
CA ASN A 342 5.57 13.92 9.21
C ASN A 342 5.93 13.22 10.53
N GLU A 343 7.20 12.87 10.74
CA GLU A 343 7.60 12.10 11.91
C GLU A 343 7.54 12.89 13.23
N THR A 344 7.62 14.22 13.17
CA THR A 344 7.72 15.11 14.35
C THR A 344 6.46 15.94 14.61
N ARG A 345 5.55 16.01 13.64
CA ARG A 345 4.32 16.83 13.72
C ARG A 345 3.14 16.05 13.18
N ASP A 346 1.95 16.29 13.71
CA ASP A 346 0.71 15.73 13.19
C ASP A 346 0.27 16.48 11.91
N LEU A 347 1.09 16.38 10.87
CA LEU A 347 0.81 16.86 9.53
C LEU A 347 1.11 15.71 8.56
N ALA A 348 0.38 15.64 7.46
CA ALA A 348 0.60 14.59 6.47
C ALA A 348 0.58 15.14 5.05
N ILE A 349 1.37 14.54 4.17
CA ILE A 349 1.24 14.74 2.73
C ILE A 349 0.13 13.82 2.23
N VAL A 350 -0.76 14.38 1.44
CA VAL A 350 -1.78 13.67 0.67
C VAL A 350 -1.60 14.04 -0.79
N VAL A 351 -1.69 13.08 -1.68
CA VAL A 351 -1.62 13.31 -3.11
C VAL A 351 -3.02 13.15 -3.70
N ALA A 352 -3.47 14.15 -4.44
CA ALA A 352 -4.69 14.08 -5.23
C ALA A 352 -4.34 13.87 -6.71
N LEU A 353 -5.11 13.02 -7.40
CA LEU A 353 -5.03 12.81 -8.84
C LEU A 353 -6.41 12.99 -9.44
N ALA A 354 -6.53 13.86 -10.44
CA ALA A 354 -7.78 14.06 -11.15
C ALA A 354 -8.15 12.81 -11.97
N HIS A 355 -9.45 12.51 -12.07
CA HIS A 355 -9.95 11.36 -12.84
C HIS A 355 -9.66 11.46 -14.34
N ASP A 356 -9.48 12.67 -14.86
CA ASP A 356 -9.05 12.92 -16.24
C ASP A 356 -7.54 12.79 -16.45
N ASN A 357 -6.79 12.51 -15.37
CA ASN A 357 -5.33 12.38 -15.32
C ASN A 357 -4.55 13.62 -15.78
N LYS A 358 -5.18 14.79 -15.81
CA LYS A 358 -4.53 16.04 -16.24
C LYS A 358 -3.87 16.82 -15.10
N ASP A 359 -4.31 16.59 -13.87
CA ASP A 359 -3.78 17.26 -12.70
C ASP A 359 -3.41 16.28 -11.58
N ARG A 360 -2.29 16.56 -10.93
CA ARG A 360 -1.83 15.95 -9.70
C ARG A 360 -1.47 17.06 -8.72
N TRP A 361 -1.94 16.93 -7.48
CA TRP A 361 -1.63 17.88 -6.41
C TRP A 361 -0.88 17.21 -5.29
N ILE A 362 0.13 17.88 -4.77
CA ILE A 362 0.78 17.56 -3.50
C ILE A 362 0.14 18.46 -2.45
N LEU A 363 -0.52 17.86 -1.49
CA LEU A 363 -1.35 18.57 -0.51
C LEU A 363 -0.83 18.34 0.90
N LEU A 364 -0.85 19.37 1.73
CA LEU A 364 -0.60 19.29 3.16
C LEU A 364 -1.94 19.12 3.89
N LEU A 365 -2.10 18.00 4.60
CA LEU A 365 -3.25 17.73 5.43
C LEU A 365 -3.00 18.15 6.87
N ASN A 366 -3.88 18.99 7.39
CA ASN A 366 -4.00 19.25 8.82
C ASN A 366 -5.11 18.34 9.41
N PRO A 367 -4.78 17.31 10.19
CA PRO A 367 -5.77 16.36 10.68
C PRO A 367 -6.70 16.93 11.74
N THR A 368 -6.32 18.01 12.43
CA THR A 368 -7.14 18.63 13.47
C THR A 368 -8.48 19.18 12.93
N ASN A 369 -8.49 19.65 11.68
CA ASN A 369 -9.64 20.31 11.08
C ASN A 369 -10.02 19.78 9.69
N GLY A 370 -9.23 18.84 9.13
CA GLY A 370 -9.42 18.26 7.81
C GLY A 370 -9.14 19.21 6.64
N ASN A 371 -8.44 20.31 6.87
CA ASN A 371 -8.07 21.23 5.80
C ASN A 371 -6.91 20.64 4.97
N LEU A 372 -6.98 20.90 3.67
CA LEU A 372 -5.92 20.63 2.70
C LEU A 372 -5.39 21.96 2.19
N GLU A 373 -4.06 22.08 2.16
CA GLU A 373 -3.33 23.20 1.57
C GLU A 373 -2.54 22.68 0.37
N THR A 374 -2.63 23.35 -0.77
CA THR A 374 -1.89 22.98 -1.98
C THR A 374 -0.43 23.40 -1.83
N LEU A 375 0.50 22.45 -1.80
CA LEU A 375 1.94 22.71 -1.82
C LEU A 375 2.45 22.80 -3.25
N ASP A 376 1.95 21.96 -4.13
CA ASP A 376 2.32 21.91 -5.54
C ASP A 376 1.16 21.39 -6.39
N ARG A 377 1.03 21.93 -7.61
CA ARG A 377 0.09 21.48 -8.63
C ARG A 377 0.82 21.20 -9.93
N GLN A 378 0.78 19.97 -10.36
CA GLN A 378 1.32 19.50 -11.63
C GLN A 378 0.18 19.36 -12.63
N ARG A 379 0.33 19.93 -13.83
CA ARG A 379 -0.68 19.88 -14.86
C ARG A 379 -0.05 19.58 -16.23
N ASP A 380 -0.72 18.70 -16.98
CA ASP A 380 -0.41 18.44 -18.38
C ASP A 380 -1.72 18.21 -19.15
N GLU A 381 -1.85 18.82 -20.33
CA GLU A 381 -3.08 18.70 -21.12
C GLU A 381 -3.25 17.35 -21.79
N ALA A 382 -2.21 16.52 -21.90
CA ALA A 382 -2.32 15.12 -22.27
C ALA A 382 -2.64 14.26 -21.06
N TRP A 383 -1.66 14.03 -20.19
CA TRP A 383 -1.83 13.36 -18.89
C TRP A 383 -0.59 13.54 -18.01
N ILE A 384 -0.79 13.56 -16.69
CA ILE A 384 0.30 13.50 -15.71
C ILE A 384 0.74 12.05 -15.54
N GLY A 385 2.03 11.79 -15.69
CA GLY A 385 2.65 10.46 -15.53
C GLY A 385 4.16 10.55 -15.50
N GLY A 386 4.83 9.42 -15.54
CA GLY A 386 6.28 9.31 -15.59
C GLY A 386 6.93 8.72 -14.36
N PRO A 387 8.27 8.52 -14.38
CA PRO A 387 9.01 7.92 -13.29
C PRO A 387 8.85 8.71 -11.98
N GLY A 388 8.44 8.02 -10.91
CA GLY A 388 8.26 8.61 -9.59
C GLY A 388 6.99 9.46 -9.40
N ILE A 389 6.24 9.77 -10.47
CA ILE A 389 5.01 10.57 -10.37
C ILE A 389 3.82 9.72 -9.96
N GLY A 390 3.92 8.43 -10.14
CA GLY A 390 2.84 7.47 -9.92
C GLY A 390 2.27 6.97 -11.26
N GLY A 391 1.76 5.76 -11.20
CA GLY A 391 1.16 5.11 -12.36
C GLY A 391 -0.35 5.28 -12.40
N TRP A 392 -0.96 4.63 -13.34
CA TRP A 392 -2.40 4.49 -13.48
C TRP A 392 -2.97 3.81 -12.24
N GLY A 393 -3.55 4.58 -11.36
CA GLY A 393 -4.11 4.06 -10.12
C GLY A 393 -3.99 5.07 -8.97
N MET A 394 -4.17 4.57 -7.76
CA MET A 394 -4.20 5.39 -6.54
C MET A 394 -2.84 5.46 -5.82
N SER A 395 -1.74 5.38 -6.56
CA SER A 395 -0.40 5.54 -6.01
C SER A 395 -0.07 7.02 -5.82
N SER A 396 0.45 7.36 -4.65
CA SER A 396 0.95 8.72 -4.36
C SER A 396 2.18 9.09 -5.19
N GLY A 397 2.80 8.13 -5.88
CA GLY A 397 4.12 8.32 -6.45
C GLY A 397 5.19 8.45 -5.39
N SER A 398 6.37 8.92 -5.81
CA SER A 398 7.48 9.21 -4.90
C SER A 398 7.31 10.60 -4.31
N VAL A 399 6.99 10.67 -3.04
CA VAL A 399 6.83 11.90 -2.26
C VAL A 399 7.18 11.60 -0.81
N GLY A 400 7.78 12.57 -0.12
CA GLY A 400 8.15 12.38 1.28
C GLY A 400 8.56 13.66 1.97
N TRP A 401 8.86 13.54 3.24
CA TRP A 401 9.42 14.59 4.05
C TRP A 401 10.93 14.55 4.01
N MET A 402 11.56 15.73 4.02
CA MET A 402 12.99 15.84 4.29
C MET A 402 13.25 15.49 5.77
N PRO A 403 14.46 15.05 6.13
CA PRO A 403 14.80 14.69 7.51
C PRO A 403 14.59 15.80 8.53
N ASP A 404 14.58 17.06 8.10
CA ASP A 404 14.29 18.23 8.95
C ASP A 404 12.80 18.34 9.33
N GLY A 405 11.92 17.56 8.69
CA GLY A 405 10.48 17.59 8.88
C GLY A 405 9.81 18.90 8.46
N LYS A 406 10.51 19.79 7.72
CA LYS A 406 10.00 21.11 7.30
C LYS A 406 9.70 21.15 5.81
N SER A 407 10.55 20.50 5.02
CA SER A 407 10.48 20.49 3.56
C SER A 407 9.93 19.16 3.07
N VAL A 408 9.29 19.19 1.91
CA VAL A 408 8.72 18.06 1.20
C VAL A 408 9.49 17.87 -0.08
N TRP A 409 9.78 16.64 -0.46
CA TRP A 409 10.35 16.31 -1.76
C TRP A 409 9.35 15.48 -2.58
N PHE A 410 9.36 15.68 -3.90
CA PHE A 410 8.50 14.94 -4.83
C PHE A 410 9.12 14.94 -6.24
N HIS A 411 8.60 14.06 -7.11
CA HIS A 411 8.94 14.07 -8.52
C HIS A 411 7.95 14.91 -9.32
N SER A 412 8.47 15.67 -10.30
CA SER A 412 7.70 16.42 -11.28
C SER A 412 8.34 16.34 -12.65
N GLU A 413 7.55 16.40 -13.70
CA GLU A 413 7.96 16.49 -15.11
C GLU A 413 7.83 17.91 -15.68
N GLU A 414 7.70 18.94 -14.84
CA GLU A 414 7.53 20.34 -15.26
C GLU A 414 8.62 20.81 -16.22
N SER A 415 9.83 20.33 -16.07
CA SER A 415 10.97 20.65 -16.95
C SER A 415 11.05 19.81 -18.24
N GLY A 416 10.09 18.90 -18.50
CA GLY A 416 10.07 17.94 -19.60
C GLY A 416 10.72 16.58 -19.28
N PHE A 417 11.37 16.45 -18.13
CA PHE A 417 11.94 15.22 -17.60
C PHE A 417 11.55 15.05 -16.15
N SER A 418 11.45 13.79 -15.68
CA SER A 418 11.16 13.54 -14.27
C SER A 418 12.36 13.91 -13.39
N HIS A 419 12.20 14.96 -12.62
CA HIS A 419 13.20 15.46 -11.68
C HIS A 419 12.68 15.41 -10.25
N LEU A 420 13.60 15.49 -9.29
CA LEU A 420 13.31 15.61 -7.87
C LEU A 420 13.27 17.09 -7.49
N TYR A 421 12.21 17.52 -6.84
CA TYR A 421 11.96 18.87 -6.36
C TYR A 421 11.84 18.89 -4.84
#